data_818bee780c16543c5a0fb236113bf293
#
_entry.id   818bee780c16543c5a0fb236113bf293
#
_cell.length_a   1.000
_cell.length_b   1.000
_cell.length_c   1.000
_cell.angle_alpha   90.00
_cell.angle_beta   90.00
_cell.angle_gamma   90.00
#
_symmetry.space_group_name_H-M   'P 1'
#
loop_
_entity.id
_entity.type
_entity.pdbx_description
1 polymer ?
#
loop_
_entity_poly.entity_id
_entity_poly.type
_entity_poly.pdbx_seq_one_letter_code
_entity_poly.pdbx_strand_id
1 'polypeptide(L)'
;MLRKRINKIDNGIISLLSQRQEVSKLVGLYKKQNNIAIHQPKRELELLEKISLISIKNKIDPVFVKKIFKLILIHSKQVQKSLLK
;
A
#
# COMPACT_ATOMS: atom_id res chain seq x y z
N MET A 1 -11.17 23.64 -15.05
CA MET A 1 -12.28 22.76 -14.62
C MET A 1 -11.83 21.34 -14.42
N LEU A 2 -11.43 20.62 -15.47
CA LEU A 2 -10.98 19.23 -15.35
C LEU A 2 -9.70 19.09 -14.54
N ARG A 3 -8.75 20.01 -14.67
CA ARG A 3 -7.51 20.01 -13.86
C ARG A 3 -7.78 20.13 -12.37
N LYS A 4 -8.76 20.93 -11.96
CA LYS A 4 -9.15 21.05 -10.56
C LYS A 4 -9.68 19.73 -10.02
N ARG A 5 -10.45 19.01 -10.83
CA ARG A 5 -11.00 17.70 -10.46
C ARG A 5 -9.88 16.68 -10.30
N ILE A 6 -8.91 16.66 -11.22
CA ILE A 6 -7.75 15.78 -11.14
C ILE A 6 -6.91 16.11 -9.90
N ASN A 7 -6.65 17.40 -9.66
CA ASN A 7 -5.88 17.82 -8.48
C ASN A 7 -6.54 17.37 -7.17
N LYS A 8 -7.86 17.45 -7.10
CA LYS A 8 -8.60 16.99 -5.93
C LYS A 8 -8.46 15.48 -5.73
N ILE A 9 -8.52 14.72 -6.81
CA ILE A 9 -8.34 13.27 -6.77
C ILE A 9 -6.90 12.94 -6.34
N ASP A 10 -5.90 13.61 -6.90
CA ASP A 10 -4.50 13.41 -6.56
C ASP A 10 -4.24 13.70 -5.08
N ASN A 11 -4.83 14.78 -4.56
CA ASN A 11 -4.74 15.10 -3.13
C ASN A 11 -5.37 14.00 -2.28
N GLY A 12 -6.47 13.42 -2.76
CA GLY A 12 -7.11 12.28 -2.10
C GLY A 12 -6.21 11.05 -2.06
N ILE A 13 -5.52 10.75 -3.17
CA ILE A 13 -4.57 9.65 -3.25
C ILE A 13 -3.43 9.85 -2.22
N ILE A 14 -2.86 11.05 -2.17
CA ILE A 14 -1.79 11.39 -1.24
C ILE A 14 -2.26 11.25 0.21
N SER A 15 -3.47 11.73 0.51
CA SER A 15 -4.06 11.61 1.84
C SER A 15 -4.22 10.13 2.25
N LEU A 16 -4.70 9.28 1.35
CA LEU A 16 -4.85 7.84 1.61
C LEU A 16 -3.50 7.16 1.78
N LEU A 17 -2.49 7.53 1.01
CA LEU A 17 -1.13 7.02 1.17
C LEU A 17 -0.56 7.40 2.54
N SER A 18 -0.81 8.63 3.01
CA SER A 18 -0.40 9.08 4.33
C SER A 18 -1.06 8.26 5.44
N GLN A 19 -2.37 8.02 5.33
CA GLN A 19 -3.11 7.19 6.28
C GLN A 19 -2.57 5.76 6.30
N ARG A 20 -2.29 5.20 5.12
CA ARG A 20 -1.73 3.86 5.00
C ARG A 20 -0.35 3.77 5.65
N GLN A 21 0.47 4.82 5.49
CA GLN A 21 1.78 4.89 6.12
C GLN A 21 1.67 4.87 7.66
N GLU A 22 0.73 5.61 8.23
CA GLU A 22 0.53 5.61 9.68
C GLU A 22 0.11 4.24 10.19
N VAL A 23 -0.79 3.56 9.50
CA VAL A 23 -1.19 2.19 9.86
C VAL A 23 -0.02 1.22 9.67
N SER A 24 0.80 1.41 8.63
CA SER A 24 1.99 0.59 8.39
C SER A 24 3.00 0.69 9.54
N LYS A 25 3.15 1.87 10.15
CA LYS A 25 3.98 2.03 11.34
C LYS A 25 3.44 1.18 12.50
N LEU A 26 2.14 1.20 12.71
CA LEU A 26 1.50 0.40 13.77
C LEU A 26 1.68 -1.10 13.51
N VAL A 27 1.54 -1.53 12.27
CA VAL A 27 1.78 -2.92 11.87
C VAL A 27 3.23 -3.31 12.13
N GLY A 28 4.18 -2.42 11.82
CA GLY A 28 5.61 -2.65 12.08
C GLY A 28 5.90 -2.84 13.56
N LEU A 29 5.30 -2.01 14.41
CA LEU A 29 5.44 -2.14 15.87
C LEU A 29 4.85 -3.46 16.38
N TYR A 30 3.69 -3.84 15.88
CA TYR A 30 3.04 -5.11 16.21
C TYR A 30 3.94 -6.31 15.83
N LYS A 31 4.49 -6.28 14.61
CA LYS A 31 5.40 -7.34 14.14
C LYS A 31 6.63 -7.44 15.01
N LYS A 32 7.22 -6.29 15.38
CA LYS A 32 8.39 -6.24 16.27
C LYS A 32 8.08 -6.87 17.62
N GLN A 33 6.96 -6.51 18.23
CA GLN A 33 6.54 -7.01 19.54
C GLN A 33 6.24 -8.49 19.54
N ASN A 34 5.81 -9.04 18.41
CA ASN A 34 5.40 -10.44 18.28
C ASN A 34 6.39 -11.30 17.48
N ASN A 35 7.58 -10.77 17.19
CA ASN A 35 8.64 -11.48 16.46
C ASN A 35 8.16 -11.99 15.10
N ILE A 36 7.35 -11.18 14.40
CA ILE A 36 6.83 -11.51 13.06
C ILE A 36 7.71 -10.86 12.00
N ALA A 37 8.05 -11.62 10.96
CA ALA A 37 8.86 -11.12 9.85
C ALA A 37 8.15 -9.98 9.11
N ILE A 38 8.90 -8.93 8.76
CA ILE A 38 8.39 -7.82 7.95
C ILE A 38 8.11 -8.29 6.52
N HIS A 39 9.02 -9.06 5.95
CA HIS A 39 8.86 -9.60 4.60
C HIS A 39 8.08 -10.90 4.64
N GLN A 40 6.88 -10.89 4.04
CA GLN A 40 5.97 -12.04 3.99
C GLN A 40 5.52 -12.24 2.53
N PRO A 41 6.32 -12.95 1.71
CA PRO A 41 6.05 -13.07 0.26
C PRO A 41 4.69 -13.67 -0.07
N LYS A 42 4.27 -14.68 0.66
CA LYS A 42 2.96 -15.32 0.46
C LYS A 42 1.82 -14.32 0.69
N ARG A 43 1.92 -13.53 1.78
CA ARG A 43 0.93 -12.51 2.10
C ARG A 43 0.86 -11.44 1.02
N GLU A 44 2.03 -11.04 0.49
CA GLU A 44 2.09 -10.04 -0.59
C GLU A 44 1.43 -10.56 -1.87
N LEU A 45 1.64 -11.83 -2.22
CA LEU A 45 0.98 -12.43 -3.39
C LEU A 45 -0.54 -12.44 -3.22
N GLU A 46 -1.03 -12.82 -2.06
CA GLU A 46 -2.46 -12.82 -1.74
C GLU A 46 -3.05 -11.42 -1.88
N LEU A 47 -2.33 -10.40 -1.38
CA LEU A 47 -2.75 -9.01 -1.49
C LEU A 47 -2.83 -8.57 -2.96
N LEU A 48 -1.81 -8.89 -3.76
CA LEU A 48 -1.77 -8.50 -5.17
C LEU A 48 -2.89 -9.18 -5.98
N GLU A 49 -3.25 -10.42 -5.66
CA GLU A 49 -4.39 -11.10 -6.27
C GLU A 49 -5.70 -10.36 -5.94
N LYS A 50 -5.89 -10.00 -4.68
CA LYS A 50 -7.03 -9.19 -4.24
C LYS A 50 -7.11 -7.87 -4.98
N ILE A 51 -5.98 -7.17 -5.09
CA ILE A 51 -5.86 -5.88 -5.78
C ILE A 51 -6.26 -6.04 -7.25
N SER A 52 -5.84 -7.13 -7.89
CA SER A 52 -6.20 -7.42 -9.28
C SER A 52 -7.72 -7.53 -9.44
N LEU A 53 -8.38 -8.27 -8.56
CA LEU A 53 -9.84 -8.45 -8.60
C LEU A 53 -10.59 -7.15 -8.34
N ILE A 54 -10.14 -6.36 -7.38
CA ILE A 54 -10.73 -5.05 -7.07
C ILE A 54 -10.58 -4.11 -8.27
N SER A 55 -9.41 -4.14 -8.93
CA SER A 55 -9.13 -3.32 -10.12
C SER A 55 -10.11 -3.63 -11.24
N ILE A 56 -10.31 -4.91 -11.54
CA ILE A 56 -11.24 -5.36 -12.57
C ILE A 56 -12.66 -4.89 -12.24
N LYS A 57 -13.09 -5.05 -11.00
CA LYS A 57 -14.40 -4.60 -10.54
C LYS A 57 -14.61 -3.10 -10.73
N ASN A 58 -13.55 -2.32 -10.57
CA ASN A 58 -13.57 -0.87 -10.73
C ASN A 58 -13.22 -0.40 -12.14
N LYS A 59 -13.14 -1.32 -13.10
CA LYS A 59 -12.89 -1.02 -14.52
C LYS A 59 -11.57 -0.27 -14.74
N ILE A 60 -10.54 -0.65 -14.00
CA ILE A 60 -9.20 -0.10 -14.16
C ILE A 60 -8.21 -1.24 -14.44
N ASP A 61 -7.19 -0.97 -15.25
CA ASP A 61 -6.20 -1.99 -15.64
C ASP A 61 -5.52 -2.59 -14.41
N PRO A 62 -5.69 -3.92 -14.16
CA PRO A 62 -5.09 -4.56 -12.99
C PRO A 62 -3.55 -4.59 -13.05
N VAL A 63 -2.95 -4.63 -14.23
CA VAL A 63 -1.49 -4.61 -14.37
C VAL A 63 -0.93 -3.29 -13.86
N PHE A 64 -1.57 -2.19 -14.23
CA PHE A 64 -1.19 -0.85 -13.77
C PHE A 64 -1.34 -0.72 -12.25
N VAL A 65 -2.48 -1.13 -11.70
CA VAL A 65 -2.73 -1.01 -10.25
C VAL A 65 -1.78 -1.90 -9.45
N LYS A 66 -1.48 -3.11 -9.94
CA LYS A 66 -0.52 -4.00 -9.28
C LYS A 66 0.88 -3.40 -9.22
N LYS A 67 1.31 -2.70 -10.28
CA LYS A 67 2.60 -2.00 -10.28
C LYS A 67 2.66 -0.94 -9.18
N ILE A 68 1.59 -0.16 -9.04
CA ILE A 68 1.48 0.84 -7.98
C ILE A 68 1.58 0.17 -6.61
N PHE A 69 0.84 -0.91 -6.38
CA PHE A 69 0.83 -1.59 -5.09
C PHE A 69 2.13 -2.30 -4.78
N LYS A 70 2.87 -2.77 -5.78
CA LYS A 70 4.23 -3.29 -5.56
C LYS A 70 5.14 -2.21 -4.98
N LEU A 71 5.07 -0.98 -5.50
CA LEU A 71 5.82 0.16 -4.95
C LEU A 71 5.36 0.50 -3.54
N ILE A 72 4.05 0.50 -3.30
CA ILE A 72 3.48 0.75 -1.98
C ILE A 72 3.98 -0.29 -0.97
N LEU A 73 4.02 -1.57 -1.35
CA LEU A 73 4.51 -2.65 -0.49
C LEU A 73 5.99 -2.48 -0.15
N ILE A 74 6.81 -2.11 -1.12
CA ILE A 74 8.23 -1.83 -0.90
C ILE A 74 8.39 -0.70 0.11
N HIS A 75 7.66 0.40 -0.07
CA HIS A 75 7.70 1.55 0.83
C HIS A 75 7.21 1.18 2.24
N SER A 76 6.12 0.42 2.34
CA SER A 76 5.59 -0.05 3.62
C SER A 76 6.63 -0.86 4.41
N LYS A 77 7.36 -1.74 3.73
CA LYS A 77 8.44 -2.52 4.37
C LYS A 77 9.58 -1.63 4.83
N GLN A 78 9.93 -0.61 4.06
CA GLN A 78 10.95 0.38 4.46
C GLN A 78 10.54 1.12 5.73
N VAL A 79 9.28 1.57 5.78
CA VAL A 79 8.72 2.24 6.96
C VAL A 79 8.77 1.31 8.18
N GLN A 80 8.36 0.05 8.02
CA GLN A 80 8.37 -0.92 9.11
C GLN A 80 9.80 -1.22 9.60
N LYS A 81 10.75 -1.37 8.68
CA LYS A 81 12.16 -1.61 9.01
C LYS A 81 12.78 -0.44 9.78
N SER A 82 12.42 0.79 9.46
CA SER A 82 12.95 1.96 10.14
C SER A 82 12.62 2.00 11.64
N LEU A 83 11.57 1.30 12.06
CA LEU A 83 11.15 1.20 13.46
C LEU A 83 11.97 0.17 14.26
N LEU A 84 12.81 -0.62 13.58
CA LEU A 84 13.64 -1.64 14.22
C LEU A 84 15.00 -1.09 14.69
N LYS A 85 15.33 0.13 14.30
CA LYS A 85 16.60 0.79 14.66
C LYS A 85 16.54 1.42 16.04
#